data_4d01802f79a1f57af809225d07b5fe36
#
_entry.id   4d01802f79a1f57af809225d07b5fe36
#
_cell.length_a   1.000
_cell.length_b   1.000
_cell.length_c   1.000
_cell.angle_alpha   90.00
_cell.angle_beta   90.00
_cell.angle_gamma   90.00
#
_symmetry.space_group_name_H-M   'P 1'
#
loop_
_entity.id
_entity.type
_entity.pdbx_description
1 polymer ?
#
loop_
_entity_poly.entity_id
_entity_poly.type
_entity_poly.pdbx_seq_one_letter_code
_entity_poly.pdbx_strand_id
1 'polypeptide(L)'
;AYKIGRFLGWYYGEQKRRNGDDTPARIVIGKDTRRSSYMFEYTLVGGLVASGADAYLLHVTTTPSVAYVARTDNFDCGIMISASHNPYYDNGIKLINGNGEKMYEETIALVEDYLDGKVEVFGETYEEVPYAHKDRIGCTVDYVAGRNRYVGYLISLGMYSFKGIKVGLDCANGSSWNIAKAVFDAVFDQRLDQQLRHETLVACF
;
A
#
# COMPACT_ATOMS: atom_id res chain seq x y z
N ALA A 1 7.53 13.42 -1.74
CA ALA A 1 7.00 12.19 -2.34
C ALA A 1 7.86 11.71 -3.52
N TYR A 2 8.11 12.56 -4.53
CA TYR A 2 8.92 12.16 -5.71
C TYR A 2 10.30 11.61 -5.30
N LYS A 3 11.05 12.36 -4.47
CA LYS A 3 12.37 11.91 -3.98
C LYS A 3 12.29 10.59 -3.20
N ILE A 4 11.25 10.39 -2.38
CA ILE A 4 11.03 9.11 -1.68
C ILE A 4 10.87 7.97 -2.69
N GLY A 5 10.03 8.15 -3.71
CA GLY A 5 9.88 7.16 -4.78
C GLY A 5 11.19 6.90 -5.52
N ARG A 6 11.93 7.96 -5.85
CA ARG A 6 13.26 7.87 -6.49
C ARG A 6 14.22 7.00 -5.68
N PHE A 7 14.34 7.31 -4.40
CA PHE A 7 15.26 6.59 -3.53
C PHE A 7 14.86 5.12 -3.35
N LEU A 8 13.62 4.87 -2.98
CA LEU A 8 13.15 3.49 -2.74
C LEU A 8 13.25 2.61 -3.99
N GLY A 9 12.85 3.14 -5.16
CA GLY A 9 12.95 2.39 -6.41
C GLY A 9 14.39 2.02 -6.77
N TRP A 10 15.31 2.96 -6.64
CA TRP A 10 16.74 2.73 -6.85
C TRP A 10 17.34 1.80 -5.79
N TYR A 11 17.05 2.05 -4.50
CA TYR A 11 17.64 1.31 -3.38
C TYR A 11 17.32 -0.18 -3.45
N TYR A 12 16.06 -0.54 -3.61
CA TYR A 12 15.66 -1.94 -3.72
C TYR A 12 16.13 -2.58 -5.03
N GLY A 13 16.13 -1.84 -6.13
CA GLY A 13 16.71 -2.31 -7.39
C GLY A 13 18.20 -2.60 -7.29
N GLU A 14 18.98 -1.71 -6.64
CA GLU A 14 20.40 -1.90 -6.40
C GLU A 14 20.68 -3.06 -5.45
N GLN A 15 19.90 -3.18 -4.37
CA GLN A 15 20.01 -4.30 -3.44
C GLN A 15 19.80 -5.66 -4.13
N LYS A 16 18.79 -5.75 -5.03
CA LYS A 16 18.56 -6.95 -5.83
C LYS A 16 19.71 -7.26 -6.77
N ARG A 17 20.23 -6.27 -7.51
CA ARG A 17 21.37 -6.46 -8.42
C ARG A 17 22.62 -6.94 -7.70
N ARG A 18 22.91 -6.41 -6.52
CA ARG A 18 24.04 -6.85 -5.68
C ARG A 18 23.89 -8.29 -5.20
N ASN A 19 22.65 -8.78 -5.11
CA ASN A 19 22.34 -10.18 -4.79
C ASN A 19 22.20 -11.06 -6.04
N GLY A 20 22.54 -10.56 -7.23
CA GLY A 20 22.48 -11.32 -8.48
C GLY A 20 21.09 -11.40 -9.14
N ASP A 21 20.12 -10.62 -8.66
CA ASP A 21 18.78 -10.53 -9.24
C ASP A 21 18.63 -9.20 -10.00
N ASP A 22 18.58 -9.28 -11.32
CA ASP A 22 18.45 -8.11 -12.21
C ASP A 22 17.00 -7.74 -12.56
N THR A 23 16.02 -8.38 -11.90
CA THR A 23 14.60 -8.03 -12.09
C THR A 23 14.28 -6.69 -11.42
N PRO A 24 13.30 -5.92 -11.94
CA PRO A 24 12.87 -4.67 -11.31
C PRO A 24 12.43 -4.88 -9.86
N ALA A 25 12.72 -3.91 -9.00
CA ALA A 25 12.12 -3.88 -7.68
C ALA A 25 10.61 -3.72 -7.79
N ARG A 26 9.85 -4.44 -6.97
CA ARG A 26 8.39 -4.45 -6.96
C ARG A 26 7.88 -3.75 -5.72
N ILE A 27 7.17 -2.65 -5.90
CA ILE A 27 6.68 -1.83 -4.79
C ILE A 27 5.17 -1.69 -4.86
N VAL A 28 4.48 -2.13 -3.81
CA VAL A 28 3.02 -2.04 -3.73
C VAL A 28 2.58 -0.76 -3.01
N ILE A 29 1.60 -0.07 -3.57
CA ILE A 29 1.12 1.22 -3.06
C ILE A 29 -0.38 1.15 -2.78
N GLY A 30 -0.78 1.55 -1.58
CA GLY A 30 -2.16 1.82 -1.21
C GLY A 30 -2.34 3.26 -0.73
N LYS A 31 -3.57 3.75 -0.79
CA LYS A 31 -3.91 5.08 -0.31
C LYS A 31 -5.25 5.09 0.41
N ASP A 32 -5.47 6.09 1.24
CA ASP A 32 -6.78 6.38 1.81
C ASP A 32 -7.64 7.26 0.87
N THR A 33 -8.80 7.67 1.33
CA THR A 33 -9.79 8.44 0.56
C THR A 33 -9.49 9.95 0.48
N ARG A 34 -8.43 10.45 1.11
CA ARG A 34 -8.07 11.88 1.13
C ARG A 34 -7.75 12.38 -0.28
N ARG A 35 -8.17 13.60 -0.58
CA ARG A 35 -7.90 14.22 -1.90
C ARG A 35 -6.41 14.32 -2.21
N SER A 36 -5.59 14.66 -1.21
CA SER A 36 -4.13 14.74 -1.35
C SER A 36 -3.46 13.39 -1.62
N SER A 37 -4.10 12.27 -1.24
CA SER A 37 -3.56 10.93 -1.47
C SER A 37 -3.35 10.63 -2.96
N TYR A 38 -4.19 11.15 -3.84
CA TYR A 38 -4.02 11.02 -5.30
C TYR A 38 -2.76 11.75 -5.79
N MET A 39 -2.52 12.97 -5.31
CA MET A 39 -1.31 13.72 -5.65
C MET A 39 -0.05 12.98 -5.18
N PHE A 40 -0.05 12.48 -3.95
CA PHE A 40 1.09 11.73 -3.41
C PHE A 40 1.32 10.42 -4.15
N GLU A 41 0.26 9.66 -4.47
CA GLU A 41 0.37 8.42 -5.25
C GLU A 41 1.04 8.66 -6.59
N TYR A 42 0.53 9.58 -7.42
CA TYR A 42 1.11 9.86 -8.74
C TYR A 42 2.56 10.35 -8.66
N THR A 43 2.84 11.15 -7.64
CA THR A 43 4.19 11.69 -7.44
C THR A 43 5.18 10.58 -7.00
N LEU A 44 4.78 9.69 -6.09
CA LEU A 44 5.56 8.53 -5.69
C LEU A 44 5.81 7.57 -6.86
N VAL A 45 4.74 7.24 -7.59
CA VAL A 45 4.81 6.37 -8.78
C VAL A 45 5.80 6.93 -9.80
N GLY A 46 5.73 8.22 -10.11
CA GLY A 46 6.67 8.87 -11.02
C GLY A 46 8.13 8.70 -10.57
N GLY A 47 8.40 8.82 -9.27
CA GLY A 47 9.73 8.59 -8.70
C GLY A 47 10.19 7.14 -8.81
N LEU A 48 9.31 6.19 -8.47
CA LEU A 48 9.61 4.76 -8.52
C LEU A 48 9.98 4.30 -9.94
N VAL A 49 9.11 4.58 -10.91
CA VAL A 49 9.33 4.14 -12.30
C VAL A 49 10.54 4.82 -12.94
N ALA A 50 10.80 6.09 -12.59
CA ALA A 50 11.99 6.81 -13.03
C ALA A 50 13.29 6.23 -12.48
N SER A 51 13.22 5.40 -11.44
CA SER A 51 14.35 4.69 -10.84
C SER A 51 14.42 3.20 -11.20
N GLY A 52 13.52 2.73 -12.08
CA GLY A 52 13.53 1.36 -12.56
C GLY A 52 12.75 0.37 -11.70
N ALA A 53 11.94 0.83 -10.75
CA ALA A 53 11.05 -0.04 -9.98
C ALA A 53 9.66 -0.10 -10.60
N ASP A 54 9.00 -1.25 -10.47
CA ASP A 54 7.61 -1.42 -10.85
C ASP A 54 6.69 -1.04 -9.70
N ALA A 55 5.74 -0.15 -9.97
CA ALA A 55 4.76 0.35 -9.01
C ALA A 55 3.42 -0.37 -9.16
N TYR A 56 3.01 -1.12 -8.14
CA TYR A 56 1.76 -1.89 -8.11
C TYR A 56 0.69 -1.15 -7.29
N LEU A 57 -0.40 -0.74 -7.93
CA LEU A 57 -1.41 0.11 -7.33
C LEU A 57 -2.60 -0.70 -6.80
N LEU A 58 -2.81 -0.68 -5.49
CA LEU A 58 -4.02 -1.21 -4.84
C LEU A 58 -5.14 -0.16 -4.80
N HIS A 59 -4.85 1.09 -5.14
CA HIS A 59 -5.77 2.22 -5.02
C HIS A 59 -6.25 2.44 -3.58
N VAL A 60 -7.52 2.83 -3.41
CA VAL A 60 -8.08 3.05 -2.08
C VAL A 60 -8.20 1.72 -1.34
N THR A 61 -7.43 1.61 -0.25
CA THR A 61 -7.36 0.42 0.60
C THR A 61 -6.86 0.77 2.01
N THR A 62 -6.79 -0.22 2.89
CA THR A 62 -6.32 -0.04 4.28
C THR A 62 -4.85 -0.38 4.43
N THR A 63 -4.21 0.15 5.48
CA THR A 63 -2.81 -0.21 5.81
C THR A 63 -2.62 -1.72 5.98
N PRO A 64 -3.49 -2.47 6.69
CA PRO A 64 -3.37 -3.92 6.78
C PRO A 64 -3.45 -4.63 5.42
N SER A 65 -4.22 -4.10 4.47
CA SER A 65 -4.28 -4.65 3.10
C SER A 65 -2.95 -4.52 2.39
N VAL A 66 -2.28 -3.35 2.48
CA VAL A 66 -0.95 -3.15 1.89
C VAL A 66 0.07 -4.08 2.54
N ALA A 67 0.07 -4.18 3.87
CA ALA A 67 0.96 -5.05 4.63
C ALA A 67 0.77 -6.55 4.27
N TYR A 68 -0.47 -6.98 4.17
CA TYR A 68 -0.80 -8.35 3.75
C TYR A 68 -0.29 -8.65 2.34
N VAL A 69 -0.57 -7.77 1.38
CA VAL A 69 -0.17 -7.95 -0.02
C VAL A 69 1.36 -7.89 -0.16
N ALA A 70 2.03 -6.97 0.54
CA ALA A 70 3.49 -6.88 0.53
C ALA A 70 4.13 -8.22 0.89
N ARG A 71 3.66 -8.84 1.97
CA ARG A 71 4.17 -10.13 2.45
C ARG A 71 3.78 -11.30 1.56
N THR A 72 2.50 -11.42 1.18
CA THR A 72 2.00 -12.63 0.51
C THR A 72 2.40 -12.72 -0.96
N ASP A 73 2.66 -11.59 -1.58
CA ASP A 73 3.01 -11.51 -2.99
C ASP A 73 4.50 -11.18 -3.22
N ASN A 74 5.30 -11.25 -2.15
CA ASN A 74 6.75 -11.04 -2.17
C ASN A 74 7.15 -9.71 -2.82
N PHE A 75 6.57 -8.60 -2.34
CA PHE A 75 7.02 -7.27 -2.71
C PHE A 75 8.26 -6.87 -1.91
N ASP A 76 9.14 -6.10 -2.52
CA ASP A 76 10.33 -5.58 -1.85
C ASP A 76 9.96 -4.51 -0.82
N CYS A 77 8.91 -3.73 -1.10
CA CYS A 77 8.43 -2.67 -0.21
C CYS A 77 6.94 -2.41 -0.42
N GLY A 78 6.26 -2.03 0.65
CA GLY A 78 4.89 -1.48 0.62
C GLY A 78 4.88 -0.01 1.02
N ILE A 79 4.01 0.77 0.40
CA ILE A 79 3.78 2.17 0.74
C ILE A 79 2.30 2.40 1.00
N MET A 80 1.96 2.95 2.17
CA MET A 80 0.60 3.39 2.47
C MET A 80 0.54 4.90 2.63
N ILE A 81 -0.29 5.54 1.82
CA ILE A 81 -0.51 6.99 1.85
C ILE A 81 -1.74 7.25 2.71
N SER A 82 -1.51 7.66 3.95
CA SER A 82 -2.56 7.92 4.93
C SER A 82 -2.04 8.61 6.18
N ALA A 83 -2.78 9.56 6.70
CA ALA A 83 -2.56 10.17 8.01
C ALA A 83 -3.47 9.58 9.11
N SER A 84 -4.05 8.38 8.88
CA SER A 84 -4.89 7.70 9.87
C SER A 84 -6.08 8.56 10.31
N HIS A 85 -6.15 8.90 11.61
CA HIS A 85 -7.22 9.68 12.26
C HIS A 85 -6.99 11.20 12.29
N ASN A 86 -5.90 11.67 11.69
CA ASN A 86 -5.63 13.10 11.59
C ASN A 86 -6.70 13.81 10.74
N PRO A 87 -6.85 15.14 10.88
CA PRO A 87 -7.75 15.93 10.06
C PRO A 87 -7.60 15.65 8.55
N TYR A 88 -8.68 15.83 7.79
CA TYR A 88 -8.75 15.44 6.39
C TYR A 88 -7.73 16.15 5.47
N TYR A 89 -7.21 17.29 5.89
CA TYR A 89 -6.21 18.06 5.16
C TYR A 89 -4.77 17.61 5.42
N ASP A 90 -4.52 16.83 6.47
CA ASP A 90 -3.24 16.18 6.69
C ASP A 90 -3.07 14.95 5.79
N ASN A 91 -1.84 14.54 5.57
CA ASN A 91 -1.54 13.25 4.97
C ASN A 91 -0.16 12.75 5.44
N GLY A 92 0.15 11.49 5.16
CA GLY A 92 1.40 10.88 5.54
C GLY A 92 1.76 9.71 4.61
N ILE A 93 3.02 9.37 4.61
CA ILE A 93 3.56 8.23 3.86
C ILE A 93 4.13 7.25 4.88
N LYS A 94 3.59 6.04 4.91
CA LYS A 94 4.06 4.95 5.77
C LYS A 94 4.76 3.92 4.91
N LEU A 95 5.99 3.59 5.28
CA LEU A 95 6.78 2.57 4.62
C LEU A 95 6.63 1.22 5.34
N ILE A 96 6.47 0.17 4.55
CA ILE A 96 6.21 -1.20 4.99
C ILE A 96 7.27 -2.08 4.34
N ASN A 97 7.92 -2.95 5.11
CA ASN A 97 8.92 -3.88 4.59
C ASN A 97 8.27 -5.06 3.85
N GLY A 98 9.07 -5.87 3.17
CA GLY A 98 8.58 -7.04 2.44
C GLY A 98 7.91 -8.12 3.32
N ASN A 99 8.11 -8.07 4.64
CA ASN A 99 7.42 -8.95 5.61
C ASN A 99 6.03 -8.44 6.00
N GLY A 100 5.62 -7.26 5.51
CA GLY A 100 4.36 -6.62 5.87
C GLY A 100 4.39 -5.90 7.21
N GLU A 101 5.55 -5.54 7.70
CA GLU A 101 5.76 -4.83 8.97
C GLU A 101 6.19 -3.38 8.72
N LYS A 102 6.20 -2.56 9.79
CA LYS A 102 6.81 -1.22 9.71
C LYS A 102 8.23 -1.32 9.15
N MET A 103 8.58 -0.41 8.24
CA MET A 103 9.94 -0.34 7.67
C MET A 103 10.98 -0.24 8.77
N TYR A 104 12.13 -0.88 8.54
CA TYR A 104 13.29 -0.83 9.43
C TYR A 104 13.80 0.60 9.62
N GLU A 105 14.17 0.95 10.83
CA GLU A 105 14.64 2.30 11.17
C GLU A 105 15.88 2.70 10.35
N GLU A 106 16.76 1.74 10.04
CA GLU A 106 17.93 1.99 9.19
C GLU A 106 17.53 2.43 7.77
N THR A 107 16.51 1.80 7.18
CA THR A 107 16.01 2.19 5.86
C THR A 107 15.30 3.53 5.90
N ILE A 108 14.57 3.82 6.98
CA ILE A 108 13.93 5.14 7.18
C ILE A 108 15.00 6.22 7.27
N ALA A 109 16.07 6.02 8.05
CA ALA A 109 17.17 6.96 8.16
C ALA A 109 17.83 7.25 6.80
N LEU A 110 18.07 6.22 5.98
CA LEU A 110 18.59 6.42 4.61
C LEU A 110 17.66 7.27 3.73
N VAL A 111 16.34 7.09 3.87
CA VAL A 111 15.35 7.93 3.15
C VAL A 111 15.44 9.39 3.63
N GLU A 112 15.53 9.61 4.93
CA GLU A 112 15.64 10.94 5.54
C GLU A 112 16.94 11.63 5.12
N ASP A 113 18.09 10.97 5.21
CA ASP A 113 19.38 11.47 4.74
C ASP A 113 19.34 11.89 3.27
N TYR A 114 18.71 11.08 2.42
CA TYR A 114 18.53 11.43 1.01
C TYR A 114 17.62 12.65 0.79
N LEU A 115 16.60 12.80 1.62
CA LEU A 115 15.73 13.98 1.57
C LEU A 115 16.46 15.25 2.03
N ASP A 116 17.37 15.10 3.00
CA ASP A 116 18.18 16.19 3.54
C ASP A 116 19.36 16.60 2.63
N GLY A 117 19.57 15.89 1.53
CA GLY A 117 20.45 16.29 0.45
C GLY A 117 21.52 15.30 0.04
N LYS A 118 21.87 14.34 0.90
CA LYS A 118 22.83 13.27 0.57
C LYS A 118 22.57 12.04 1.42
N VAL A 119 22.92 10.88 0.88
CA VAL A 119 22.88 9.60 1.59
C VAL A 119 24.14 8.81 1.34
N GLU A 120 24.66 8.15 2.38
CA GLU A 120 25.74 7.17 2.28
C GLU A 120 25.15 5.77 2.33
N VAL A 121 25.26 5.03 1.24
CA VAL A 121 24.70 3.67 1.13
C VAL A 121 25.52 2.86 0.13
N PHE A 122 25.68 1.57 0.40
CA PHE A 122 26.48 0.65 -0.42
C PHE A 122 27.96 1.05 -0.59
N GLY A 123 28.50 1.88 0.31
CA GLY A 123 29.88 2.37 0.28
C GLY A 123 30.11 3.59 -0.61
N GLU A 124 29.05 4.23 -1.07
CA GLU A 124 29.08 5.42 -1.92
C GLU A 124 28.16 6.51 -1.35
N THR A 125 28.46 7.76 -1.70
CA THR A 125 27.64 8.93 -1.32
C THR A 125 26.84 9.42 -2.53
N TYR A 126 25.53 9.60 -2.35
CA TYR A 126 24.62 10.09 -3.38
C TYR A 126 23.92 11.38 -2.92
N GLU A 127 24.02 12.43 -3.72
CA GLU A 127 23.14 13.61 -3.65
C GLU A 127 21.90 13.38 -4.49
N GLU A 128 22.05 12.72 -5.63
CA GLU A 128 21.01 12.25 -6.53
C GLU A 128 21.26 10.79 -6.90
N VAL A 129 20.25 9.94 -6.72
CA VAL A 129 20.32 8.55 -7.21
C VAL A 129 20.16 8.48 -8.72
N PRO A 130 20.81 7.52 -9.42
CA PRO A 130 20.73 7.42 -10.87
C PRO A 130 19.31 7.25 -11.39
N TYR A 131 19.03 7.78 -12.56
CA TYR A 131 17.80 7.52 -13.33
C TYR A 131 17.91 6.20 -14.10
N ALA A 132 16.81 5.49 -14.19
CA ALA A 132 16.70 4.39 -15.14
C ALA A 132 16.58 4.92 -16.58
N HIS A 133 17.12 4.18 -17.52
CA HIS A 133 17.12 4.56 -18.94
C HIS A 133 16.56 3.43 -19.81
N LYS A 134 15.91 3.80 -20.90
CA LYS A 134 15.40 2.88 -21.93
C LYS A 134 14.50 1.79 -21.33
N ASP A 135 14.86 0.54 -21.56
CA ASP A 135 14.19 -0.68 -21.12
C ASP A 135 14.28 -0.92 -19.61
N ARG A 136 15.10 -0.15 -18.87
CA ARG A 136 15.23 -0.19 -17.43
C ARG A 136 14.24 0.73 -16.70
N ILE A 137 13.49 1.58 -17.40
CA ILE A 137 12.42 2.39 -16.79
C ILE A 137 11.34 1.43 -16.31
N GLY A 138 10.91 1.60 -15.04
CA GLY A 138 9.87 0.77 -14.44
C GLY A 138 8.49 0.99 -15.04
N CYS A 139 7.56 0.15 -14.70
CA CYS A 139 6.18 0.25 -15.15
C CYS A 139 5.19 0.42 -13.98
N THR A 140 3.96 0.80 -14.34
CA THR A 140 2.83 0.89 -13.40
C THR A 140 1.88 -0.26 -13.66
N VAL A 141 1.49 -0.96 -12.61
CA VAL A 141 0.56 -2.10 -12.66
C VAL A 141 -0.67 -1.79 -11.82
N ASP A 142 -1.85 -1.85 -12.42
CA ASP A 142 -3.12 -1.84 -11.67
C ASP A 142 -3.29 -3.21 -10.98
N TYR A 143 -3.21 -3.22 -9.63
CA TYR A 143 -3.10 -4.47 -8.87
C TYR A 143 -4.31 -4.72 -7.97
N VAL A 144 -5.51 -4.53 -8.50
CA VAL A 144 -6.78 -4.82 -7.80
C VAL A 144 -6.85 -6.27 -7.30
N ALA A 145 -6.22 -7.21 -8.00
CA ALA A 145 -6.17 -8.62 -7.60
C ALA A 145 -5.54 -8.81 -6.20
N GLY A 146 -4.52 -8.04 -5.84
CA GLY A 146 -3.91 -8.08 -4.51
C GLY A 146 -4.90 -7.68 -3.41
N ARG A 147 -5.65 -6.59 -3.62
CA ARG A 147 -6.70 -6.17 -2.70
C ARG A 147 -7.80 -7.23 -2.55
N ASN A 148 -8.21 -7.85 -3.64
CA ASN A 148 -9.22 -8.91 -3.62
C ASN A 148 -8.74 -10.15 -2.86
N ARG A 149 -7.45 -10.48 -2.92
CA ARG A 149 -6.87 -11.55 -2.09
C ARG A 149 -6.94 -11.24 -0.60
N TYR A 150 -6.69 -9.99 -0.21
CA TYR A 150 -6.86 -9.58 1.18
C TYR A 150 -8.32 -9.71 1.65
N VAL A 151 -9.29 -9.34 0.82
CA VAL A 151 -10.72 -9.57 1.10
C VAL A 151 -10.99 -11.08 1.27
N GLY A 152 -10.50 -11.92 0.36
CA GLY A 152 -10.65 -13.37 0.45
C GLY A 152 -10.01 -13.95 1.72
N TYR A 153 -8.84 -13.45 2.10
CA TYR A 153 -8.20 -13.81 3.38
C TYR A 153 -9.09 -13.46 4.57
N LEU A 154 -9.62 -12.24 4.64
CA LEU A 154 -10.52 -11.84 5.74
C LEU A 154 -11.77 -12.72 5.81
N ILE A 155 -12.38 -13.04 4.67
CA ILE A 155 -13.53 -13.95 4.59
C ILE A 155 -13.15 -15.33 5.14
N SER A 156 -11.96 -15.84 4.84
CA SER A 156 -11.50 -17.16 5.29
C SER A 156 -11.30 -17.26 6.81
N LEU A 157 -11.19 -16.13 7.52
CA LEU A 157 -11.12 -16.09 8.99
C LEU A 157 -12.47 -16.33 9.66
N GLY A 158 -13.58 -16.23 8.93
CA GLY A 158 -14.91 -16.51 9.41
C GLY A 158 -15.15 -18.01 9.58
N MET A 159 -14.88 -18.55 10.77
CA MET A 159 -15.00 -19.99 11.06
C MET A 159 -16.44 -20.45 11.35
N TYR A 160 -17.36 -19.52 11.61
CA TYR A 160 -18.73 -19.78 11.99
C TYR A 160 -19.72 -19.02 11.12
N SER A 161 -20.94 -19.55 11.00
CA SER A 161 -22.02 -18.83 10.34
C SER A 161 -22.54 -17.70 11.22
N PHE A 162 -22.64 -16.51 10.67
CA PHE A 162 -23.24 -15.35 11.31
C PHE A 162 -24.71 -15.12 10.84
N LYS A 163 -25.32 -16.15 10.26
CA LYS A 163 -26.69 -16.08 9.74
C LYS A 163 -27.66 -15.65 10.83
N GLY A 164 -28.48 -14.64 10.54
CA GLY A 164 -29.46 -14.09 11.47
C GLY A 164 -28.95 -12.99 12.39
N ILE A 165 -27.64 -12.70 12.38
CA ILE A 165 -27.07 -11.57 13.09
C ILE A 165 -27.18 -10.32 12.20
N LYS A 166 -27.70 -9.23 12.77
CA LYS A 166 -27.78 -7.93 12.08
C LYS A 166 -26.54 -7.12 12.47
N VAL A 167 -25.81 -6.63 11.47
CA VAL A 167 -24.62 -5.79 11.65
C VAL A 167 -24.76 -4.50 10.85
N GLY A 168 -24.49 -3.38 11.49
CA GLY A 168 -24.33 -2.11 10.85
C GLY A 168 -22.85 -1.75 10.74
N LEU A 169 -22.43 -1.24 9.60
CA LEU A 169 -21.06 -0.83 9.35
C LEU A 169 -20.99 0.67 9.17
N ASP A 170 -20.28 1.36 10.08
CA ASP A 170 -19.89 2.75 9.87
C ASP A 170 -18.38 2.78 9.53
N CYS A 171 -18.08 3.03 8.27
CA CYS A 171 -16.71 3.15 7.77
C CYS A 171 -16.23 4.61 7.73
N ALA A 172 -16.95 5.55 8.30
CA ALA A 172 -16.62 6.97 8.40
C ALA A 172 -16.13 7.59 7.06
N ASN A 173 -16.62 7.13 5.91
CA ASN A 173 -16.13 7.45 4.56
C ASN A 173 -14.61 7.14 4.37
N GLY A 174 -14.04 6.32 5.22
CA GLY A 174 -12.64 5.92 5.22
C GLY A 174 -12.31 4.85 4.18
N SER A 175 -11.06 4.45 4.14
CA SER A 175 -10.52 3.47 3.17
C SER A 175 -11.01 2.04 3.36
N SER A 176 -11.60 1.73 4.52
CA SER A 176 -12.15 0.40 4.83
C SER A 176 -13.50 0.10 4.16
N TRP A 177 -14.24 1.10 3.69
CA TRP A 177 -15.63 0.96 3.24
C TRP A 177 -15.86 -0.19 2.25
N ASN A 178 -14.98 -0.31 1.25
CA ASN A 178 -15.12 -1.32 0.20
C ASN A 178 -14.74 -2.72 0.71
N ILE A 179 -13.69 -2.81 1.51
CA ILE A 179 -13.22 -4.07 2.11
C ILE A 179 -14.25 -4.57 3.12
N ALA A 180 -14.68 -3.72 4.05
CA ALA A 180 -15.67 -4.07 5.06
C ALA A 180 -16.97 -4.57 4.40
N LYS A 181 -17.51 -3.81 3.43
CA LYS A 181 -18.71 -4.23 2.71
C LYS A 181 -18.55 -5.61 2.09
N ALA A 182 -17.47 -5.83 1.32
CA ALA A 182 -17.25 -7.10 0.62
C ALA A 182 -17.11 -8.29 1.58
N VAL A 183 -16.41 -8.11 2.71
CA VAL A 183 -16.22 -9.16 3.71
C VAL A 183 -17.53 -9.47 4.43
N PHE A 184 -18.24 -8.46 4.90
CA PHE A 184 -19.48 -8.68 5.64
C PHE A 184 -20.59 -9.22 4.75
N ASP A 185 -20.72 -8.75 3.51
CA ASP A 185 -21.65 -9.32 2.52
C ASP A 185 -21.41 -10.83 2.33
N ALA A 186 -20.12 -11.25 2.26
CA ALA A 186 -19.77 -12.65 2.04
C ALA A 186 -19.96 -13.53 3.29
N VAL A 187 -19.70 -13.02 4.49
CA VAL A 187 -19.70 -13.78 5.75
C VAL A 187 -21.10 -13.86 6.35
N PHE A 188 -21.93 -12.82 6.19
CA PHE A 188 -23.25 -12.72 6.80
C PHE A 188 -24.38 -13.23 5.95
N ASP A 189 -24.25 -13.21 4.64
CA ASP A 189 -25.19 -13.92 3.79
C ASP A 189 -24.76 -14.15 2.37
N GLN A 190 -25.32 -15.24 1.87
CA GLN A 190 -25.66 -15.41 0.47
C GLN A 190 -27.03 -14.82 0.09
N ARG A 191 -27.79 -14.21 1.01
CA ARG A 191 -29.08 -13.54 0.78
C ARG A 191 -29.44 -12.57 1.90
N LEU A 192 -28.92 -11.35 1.87
CA LEU A 192 -29.61 -10.22 2.50
C LEU A 192 -30.84 -9.91 1.66
N ASP A 193 -31.99 -10.28 2.18
CA ASP A 193 -33.30 -9.93 1.61
C ASP A 193 -33.34 -8.40 1.42
N GLN A 194 -33.75 -7.92 0.26
CA GLN A 194 -33.77 -6.50 -0.09
C GLN A 194 -34.61 -5.62 0.87
N GLN A 195 -35.36 -6.24 1.78
CA GLN A 195 -36.19 -5.55 2.77
C GLN A 195 -35.44 -5.02 3.99
N LEU A 196 -34.18 -5.43 4.24
CA LEU A 196 -33.40 -5.02 5.43
C LEU A 196 -32.55 -3.76 5.23
N ARG A 197 -32.74 -3.00 4.17
CA ARG A 197 -31.98 -1.76 3.87
C ARG A 197 -32.26 -0.58 4.81
N HIS A 198 -33.11 -0.70 5.81
CA HIS A 198 -33.55 0.40 6.66
C HIS A 198 -33.24 0.29 8.16
N GLU A 199 -32.57 -0.75 8.61
CA GLU A 199 -32.17 -0.84 10.01
C GLU A 199 -30.64 -0.75 10.14
N THR A 200 -30.19 0.41 10.57
CA THR A 200 -28.78 0.74 10.81
C THR A 200 -28.32 0.17 12.15
N LEU A 201 -27.30 -0.66 12.14
CA LEU A 201 -26.47 -0.97 13.30
C LEU A 201 -25.06 -0.46 13.05
N VAL A 202 -24.44 0.18 14.01
CA VAL A 202 -23.16 0.89 13.87
C VAL A 202 -22.03 0.03 14.42
N ALA A 203 -21.06 -0.34 13.58
CA ALA A 203 -19.73 -0.72 14.00
C ALA A 203 -18.74 0.32 13.47
N CYS A 204 -18.10 1.05 14.39
CA CYS A 204 -17.02 1.98 14.06
C CYS A 204 -15.70 1.20 13.90
N PHE A 205 -15.00 1.41 12.79
CA PHE A 205 -13.64 0.93 12.53
C PHE A 205 -12.69 2.09 12.33
#